data_6119f57f5ff19583c6f2f8c1b4eb8b37
#
_entry.id   6119f57f5ff19583c6f2f8c1b4eb8b37
#
_cell.length_a   1.000
_cell.length_b   1.000
_cell.length_c   1.000
_cell.angle_alpha   90.00
_cell.angle_beta   90.00
_cell.angle_gamma   90.00
#
_symmetry.space_group_name_H-M   'P 1'
#
loop_
_entity.id
_entity.type
_entity.pdbx_description
1 polymer ?
#
loop_
_entity_poly.entity_id
_entity_poly.type
_entity_poly.pdbx_seq_one_letter_code
_entity_poly.pdbx_strand_id
1 'polypeptide(L)'
;HCCGRDLVREFVDACRANGVIPFFYHTLLDWHEPAYKTDFPAYLAYLRRSVELLCTRYGRIGGLWFDGMWDKPDSDWEEDALYGLIRSHQPEAMIINNTGLSERGKIGHIELDSVTFERGKPTPLNMEGAPRYVASEMCQVFADHWGYAREDLDYKAPADMIRDLAVCRRYGSNLLLNVGPMGDGSLRSIDAAVLE
;
A
#
# COMPACT_ATOMS: atom_id res chain seq x y z
N HIS A 1 -6.94 9.88 20.09
CA HIS A 1 -5.50 9.80 19.87
C HIS A 1 -4.75 10.15 21.15
N CYS A 2 -3.75 9.36 21.51
CA CYS A 2 -3.05 9.51 22.83
C CYS A 2 -2.34 10.86 23.02
N CYS A 3 -2.00 11.57 21.94
CA CYS A 3 -1.31 12.87 22.01
C CYS A 3 -2.18 14.08 21.65
N GLY A 4 -3.47 13.88 21.35
CA GLY A 4 -4.37 14.96 20.94
C GLY A 4 -4.02 15.68 19.63
N ARG A 5 -3.05 15.15 18.84
CA ARG A 5 -2.60 15.69 17.56
C ARG A 5 -3.24 14.92 16.41
N ASP A 6 -3.49 15.59 15.30
CA ASP A 6 -3.85 14.96 14.03
C ASP A 6 -2.57 14.63 13.24
N LEU A 7 -1.98 13.47 13.52
CA LEU A 7 -0.73 13.04 12.88
C LEU A 7 -0.88 12.82 11.38
N VAL A 8 -2.07 12.45 10.91
CA VAL A 8 -2.35 12.29 9.47
C VAL A 8 -2.31 13.65 8.79
N ARG A 9 -2.88 14.69 9.41
CA ARG A 9 -2.80 16.07 8.93
C ARG A 9 -1.35 16.53 8.83
N GLU A 10 -0.58 16.33 9.89
CA GLU A 10 0.82 16.74 9.93
C GLU A 10 1.67 16.02 8.87
N PHE A 11 1.43 14.72 8.67
CA PHE A 11 2.06 13.96 7.59
C PHE A 11 1.71 14.52 6.21
N VAL A 12 0.43 14.75 5.94
CA VAL A 12 -0.03 15.29 4.64
C VAL A 12 0.55 16.68 4.38
N ASP A 13 0.57 17.54 5.39
CA ASP A 13 1.09 18.90 5.26
C ASP A 13 2.63 18.88 5.03
N ALA A 14 3.35 17.98 5.71
CA ALA A 14 4.78 17.78 5.48
C ALA A 14 5.07 17.25 4.06
N CYS A 15 4.30 16.28 3.57
CA CYS A 15 4.42 15.79 2.20
C CYS A 15 4.28 16.95 1.20
N ARG A 16 3.22 17.74 1.31
CA ARG A 16 2.95 18.86 0.40
C ARG A 16 4.02 19.94 0.46
N ALA A 17 4.49 20.27 1.66
CA ALA A 17 5.57 21.25 1.83
C ALA A 17 6.88 20.83 1.13
N ASN A 18 7.08 19.53 0.93
CA ASN A 18 8.26 18.98 0.27
C ASN A 18 7.99 18.48 -1.16
N GLY A 19 6.85 18.82 -1.76
CA GLY A 19 6.51 18.41 -3.12
C GLY A 19 6.23 16.90 -3.28
N VAL A 20 5.92 16.21 -2.17
CA VAL A 20 5.58 14.78 -2.15
C VAL A 20 4.06 14.63 -2.14
N ILE A 21 3.54 13.74 -2.97
CA ILE A 21 2.11 13.43 -3.01
C ILE A 21 1.81 12.42 -1.89
N PRO A 22 0.92 12.74 -0.92
CA PRO A 22 0.58 11.82 0.16
C PRO A 22 -0.19 10.62 -0.39
N PHE A 23 0.24 9.43 -0.01
CA PHE A 23 -0.38 8.15 -0.34
C PHE A 23 -0.54 7.33 0.94
N PHE A 24 -1.66 6.62 1.12
CA PHE A 24 -1.91 5.92 2.37
C PHE A 24 -1.91 4.40 2.17
N TYR A 25 -1.11 3.71 2.98
CA TYR A 25 -1.32 2.31 3.26
C TYR A 25 -2.48 2.19 4.25
N HIS A 26 -3.47 1.37 3.93
CA HIS A 26 -4.60 1.08 4.80
C HIS A 26 -4.83 -0.43 4.85
N THR A 27 -4.66 -1.02 6.03
CA THR A 27 -4.97 -2.43 6.19
C THR A 27 -6.48 -2.68 6.06
N LEU A 28 -6.84 -3.78 5.39
CA LEU A 28 -8.21 -4.26 5.31
C LEU A 28 -8.59 -5.10 6.53
N LEU A 29 -7.63 -5.73 7.19
CA LEU A 29 -7.83 -6.46 8.43
C LEU A 29 -7.55 -5.57 9.65
N ASP A 30 -8.28 -5.77 10.73
CA ASP A 30 -8.03 -5.10 12.02
C ASP A 30 -8.21 -6.09 13.18
N TRP A 31 -7.10 -6.45 13.79
CA TRP A 31 -7.12 -7.40 14.90
C TRP A 31 -7.67 -6.80 16.21
N HIS A 32 -7.76 -5.47 16.31
CA HIS A 32 -8.25 -4.77 17.50
C HIS A 32 -9.74 -4.44 17.41
N GLU A 33 -10.32 -4.38 16.19
CA GLU A 33 -11.74 -4.13 16.01
C GLU A 33 -12.53 -5.45 16.23
N PRO A 34 -13.32 -5.57 17.30
CA PRO A 34 -14.00 -6.81 17.61
C PRO A 34 -14.96 -7.28 16.50
N ALA A 35 -15.59 -6.32 15.81
CA ALA A 35 -16.53 -6.61 14.72
C ALA A 35 -15.87 -7.39 13.58
N TYR A 36 -14.55 -7.27 13.38
CA TYR A 36 -13.82 -8.04 12.38
C TYR A 36 -14.03 -9.56 12.49
N LYS A 37 -14.19 -10.04 13.74
CA LYS A 37 -14.38 -11.46 14.03
C LYS A 37 -15.84 -11.83 14.28
N THR A 38 -16.64 -10.89 14.81
CA THR A 38 -17.97 -11.18 15.35
C THR A 38 -19.13 -10.70 14.49
N ASP A 39 -18.90 -9.63 13.69
CA ASP A 39 -19.90 -8.99 12.83
C ASP A 39 -19.23 -8.34 11.63
N PHE A 40 -18.93 -9.14 10.62
CA PHE A 40 -18.16 -8.68 9.47
C PHE A 40 -18.84 -7.55 8.67
N PRO A 41 -20.18 -7.54 8.45
CA PRO A 41 -20.87 -6.38 7.85
C PRO A 41 -20.69 -5.08 8.64
N ALA A 42 -20.76 -5.12 9.96
CA ALA A 42 -20.49 -3.95 10.81
C ALA A 42 -19.03 -3.50 10.70
N TYR A 43 -18.11 -4.45 10.60
CA TYR A 43 -16.69 -4.16 10.32
C TYR A 43 -16.51 -3.47 8.97
N LEU A 44 -17.14 -3.93 7.90
CA LEU A 44 -17.04 -3.29 6.58
C LEU A 44 -17.59 -1.86 6.58
N ALA A 45 -18.64 -1.60 7.36
CA ALA A 45 -19.13 -0.23 7.55
C ALA A 45 -18.11 0.65 8.30
N TYR A 46 -17.42 0.11 9.30
CA TYR A 46 -16.32 0.78 10.00
C TYR A 46 -15.14 1.05 9.06
N LEU A 47 -14.71 0.07 8.27
CA LEU A 47 -13.65 0.19 7.27
C LEU A 47 -13.94 1.31 6.27
N ARG A 48 -15.14 1.31 5.66
CA ARG A 48 -15.55 2.35 4.72
C ARG A 48 -15.53 3.74 5.34
N ARG A 49 -15.95 3.88 6.59
CA ARG A 49 -15.91 5.17 7.32
C ARG A 49 -14.47 5.65 7.55
N SER A 50 -13.55 4.74 7.87
CA SER A 50 -12.12 5.06 8.00
C SER A 50 -11.55 5.57 6.67
N VAL A 51 -11.85 4.90 5.57
CA VAL A 51 -11.41 5.29 4.23
C VAL A 51 -12.05 6.63 3.80
N GLU A 52 -13.34 6.83 4.09
CA GLU A 52 -14.04 8.09 3.81
C GLU A 52 -13.37 9.29 4.52
N LEU A 53 -12.94 9.11 5.78
CA LEU A 53 -12.20 10.14 6.51
C LEU A 53 -10.89 10.51 5.79
N LEU A 54 -10.14 9.54 5.29
CA LEU A 54 -8.92 9.79 4.53
C LEU A 54 -9.23 10.52 3.21
N CYS A 55 -10.29 10.16 2.53
CA CYS A 55 -10.68 10.75 1.25
C CYS A 55 -11.26 12.17 1.38
N THR A 56 -11.83 12.54 2.53
CA THR A 56 -12.58 13.81 2.68
C THR A 56 -11.86 14.87 3.51
N ARG A 57 -11.07 14.48 4.52
CA ARG A 57 -10.50 15.43 5.49
C ARG A 57 -9.15 16.01 5.12
N TYR A 58 -8.40 15.37 4.25
CA TYR A 58 -6.98 15.69 4.02
C TYR A 58 -6.71 16.30 2.63
N GLY A 59 -7.77 16.67 1.89
CA GLY A 59 -7.66 17.19 0.52
C GLY A 59 -7.24 16.12 -0.48
N ARG A 60 -6.69 16.51 -1.63
CA ARG A 60 -6.26 15.57 -2.67
C ARG A 60 -5.17 14.64 -2.15
N ILE A 61 -5.34 13.34 -2.36
CA ILE A 61 -4.37 12.28 -2.08
C ILE A 61 -3.95 11.58 -3.37
N GLY A 62 -2.77 10.97 -3.38
CA GLY A 62 -2.28 10.19 -4.53
C GLY A 62 -3.01 8.86 -4.68
N GLY A 63 -3.40 8.25 -3.56
CA GLY A 63 -4.12 6.99 -3.58
C GLY A 63 -4.14 6.27 -2.23
N LEU A 64 -4.69 5.07 -2.28
CA LEU A 64 -4.78 4.13 -1.17
C LEU A 64 -4.21 2.77 -1.58
N TRP A 65 -3.37 2.23 -0.73
CA TRP A 65 -2.74 0.92 -0.88
C TRP A 65 -3.29 -0.01 0.20
N PHE A 66 -4.10 -0.97 -0.21
CA PHE A 66 -4.79 -1.90 0.67
C PHE A 66 -4.01 -3.20 0.82
N ASP A 67 -4.17 -3.82 1.99
CA ASP A 67 -3.55 -5.09 2.32
C ASP A 67 -4.39 -5.88 3.33
N GLY A 68 -4.29 -7.22 3.29
CA GLY A 68 -4.91 -8.08 4.29
C GLY A 68 -6.18 -8.80 3.83
N MET A 69 -6.64 -8.63 2.60
CA MET A 69 -7.80 -9.37 2.06
C MET A 69 -7.58 -10.88 2.09
N TRP A 70 -6.35 -11.32 1.98
CA TRP A 70 -5.94 -12.72 2.05
C TRP A 70 -6.24 -13.42 3.40
N ASP A 71 -6.53 -12.66 4.47
CA ASP A 71 -6.92 -13.22 5.78
C ASP A 71 -8.34 -13.81 5.78
N LYS A 72 -9.20 -13.30 4.89
CA LYS A 72 -10.57 -13.80 4.68
C LYS A 72 -10.86 -13.95 3.17
N PRO A 73 -10.20 -14.90 2.48
CA PRO A 73 -10.24 -14.98 1.01
C PRO A 73 -11.63 -15.33 0.46
N ASP A 74 -12.45 -16.01 1.27
CA ASP A 74 -13.81 -16.44 0.86
C ASP A 74 -14.91 -15.45 1.30
N SER A 75 -14.55 -14.34 1.94
CA SER A 75 -15.51 -13.33 2.38
C SER A 75 -15.78 -12.31 1.27
N ASP A 76 -17.03 -11.86 1.19
CA ASP A 76 -17.36 -10.68 0.39
C ASP A 76 -16.86 -9.41 1.11
N TRP A 77 -15.87 -8.75 0.54
CA TRP A 77 -15.31 -7.52 1.06
C TRP A 77 -16.04 -6.26 0.60
N GLU A 78 -17.11 -6.43 -0.16
CA GLU A 78 -17.90 -5.34 -0.73
C GLU A 78 -17.01 -4.33 -1.49
N GLU A 79 -16.11 -4.83 -2.34
CA GLU A 79 -15.10 -4.01 -3.04
C GLU A 79 -15.73 -2.93 -3.90
N ASP A 80 -16.85 -3.22 -4.57
CA ASP A 80 -17.61 -2.23 -5.35
C ASP A 80 -18.01 -1.02 -4.49
N ALA A 81 -18.48 -1.27 -3.27
CA ALA A 81 -18.88 -0.20 -2.35
C ALA A 81 -17.67 0.58 -1.82
N LEU A 82 -16.58 -0.12 -1.48
CA LEU A 82 -15.35 0.50 -0.98
C LEU A 82 -14.67 1.36 -2.07
N TYR A 83 -14.48 0.80 -3.26
CA TYR A 83 -13.78 1.51 -4.34
C TYR A 83 -14.67 2.60 -4.96
N GLY A 84 -15.98 2.38 -5.06
CA GLY A 84 -16.95 3.40 -5.46
C GLY A 84 -16.97 4.60 -4.52
N LEU A 85 -16.85 4.39 -3.20
CA LEU A 85 -16.69 5.46 -2.21
C LEU A 85 -15.42 6.30 -2.50
N ILE A 86 -14.28 5.64 -2.75
CA ILE A 86 -13.03 6.33 -3.05
C ILE A 86 -13.18 7.16 -4.32
N ARG A 87 -13.71 6.57 -5.41
CA ARG A 87 -13.93 7.28 -6.68
C ARG A 87 -14.86 8.48 -6.55
N SER A 88 -15.87 8.39 -5.70
CA SER A 88 -16.81 9.51 -5.49
C SER A 88 -16.17 10.75 -4.85
N HIS A 89 -15.18 10.56 -3.97
CA HIS A 89 -14.50 11.64 -3.27
C HIS A 89 -13.15 12.02 -3.90
N GLN A 90 -12.45 11.05 -4.46
CA GLN A 90 -11.09 11.18 -5.00
C GLN A 90 -10.99 10.45 -6.36
N PRO A 91 -11.62 10.96 -7.43
CA PRO A 91 -11.71 10.25 -8.70
C PRO A 91 -10.35 9.93 -9.35
N GLU A 92 -9.32 10.71 -9.04
CA GLU A 92 -7.96 10.54 -9.56
C GLU A 92 -7.02 9.77 -8.62
N ALA A 93 -7.47 9.42 -7.41
CA ALA A 93 -6.63 8.66 -6.48
C ALA A 93 -6.45 7.22 -6.99
N MET A 94 -5.22 6.74 -6.95
CA MET A 94 -4.93 5.35 -7.29
C MET A 94 -5.49 4.40 -6.23
N ILE A 95 -6.05 3.29 -6.67
CA ILE A 95 -6.50 2.19 -5.81
C ILE A 95 -5.62 0.99 -6.09
N ILE A 96 -4.89 0.55 -5.08
CA ILE A 96 -4.01 -0.61 -5.12
C ILE A 96 -4.45 -1.56 -4.00
N ASN A 97 -4.57 -2.85 -4.30
CA ASN A 97 -4.84 -3.87 -3.30
C ASN A 97 -3.83 -5.01 -3.45
N ASN A 98 -3.14 -5.33 -2.37
CA ASN A 98 -2.17 -6.41 -2.37
C ASN A 98 -2.88 -7.76 -2.34
N THR A 99 -2.70 -8.53 -3.40
CA THR A 99 -3.26 -9.88 -3.54
C THR A 99 -2.47 -10.94 -2.78
N GLY A 100 -1.36 -10.54 -2.11
CA GLY A 100 -0.52 -11.41 -1.32
C GLY A 100 0.49 -12.24 -2.13
N LEU A 101 1.23 -13.08 -1.40
CA LEU A 101 2.38 -13.82 -1.95
C LEU A 101 1.99 -14.90 -2.97
N SER A 102 0.78 -15.46 -2.85
CA SER A 102 0.30 -16.56 -3.71
C SER A 102 -0.31 -16.09 -5.03
N GLU A 103 -0.72 -14.83 -5.13
CA GLU A 103 -1.49 -14.29 -6.27
C GLU A 103 -0.84 -13.03 -6.86
N ARG A 104 0.48 -12.98 -6.88
CA ARG A 104 1.24 -11.84 -7.43
C ARG A 104 0.83 -11.51 -8.86
N GLY A 105 0.52 -10.24 -9.12
CA GLY A 105 0.15 -9.75 -10.45
C GLY A 105 -1.28 -10.08 -10.87
N LYS A 106 -2.11 -10.61 -9.98
CA LYS A 106 -3.53 -10.86 -10.27
C LYS A 106 -4.32 -9.55 -10.30
N ILE A 107 -5.11 -9.35 -11.33
CA ILE A 107 -6.08 -8.25 -11.40
C ILE A 107 -7.34 -8.75 -10.67
N GLY A 108 -7.53 -8.29 -9.43
CA GLY A 108 -8.64 -8.74 -8.59
C GLY A 108 -9.95 -8.02 -8.89
N HIS A 109 -9.91 -6.71 -9.15
CA HIS A 109 -11.10 -5.88 -9.33
C HIS A 109 -10.91 -4.86 -10.44
N ILE A 110 -12.00 -4.50 -11.14
CA ILE A 110 -12.02 -3.57 -12.29
C ILE A 110 -11.55 -2.15 -11.91
N GLU A 111 -11.75 -1.73 -10.67
CA GLU A 111 -11.36 -0.41 -10.17
C GLU A 111 -9.90 -0.31 -9.71
N LEU A 112 -9.16 -1.42 -9.68
CA LEU A 112 -7.73 -1.37 -9.34
C LEU A 112 -6.93 -0.69 -10.44
N ASP A 113 -6.03 0.19 -10.03
CA ASP A 113 -5.12 0.92 -10.92
C ASP A 113 -3.76 0.25 -11.06
N SER A 114 -3.39 -0.58 -10.08
CA SER A 114 -2.13 -1.33 -10.11
C SER A 114 -2.28 -2.67 -9.39
N VAL A 115 -1.59 -3.66 -9.90
CA VAL A 115 -1.39 -4.96 -9.24
C VAL A 115 -0.04 -5.00 -8.55
N THR A 116 0.10 -5.87 -7.56
CA THR A 116 1.31 -5.98 -6.74
C THR A 116 2.08 -7.28 -7.01
N PHE A 117 3.40 -7.17 -6.90
CA PHE A 117 4.33 -8.30 -6.89
C PHE A 117 5.12 -8.24 -5.59
N GLU A 118 4.49 -8.59 -4.48
CA GLU A 118 5.12 -8.55 -3.17
C GLU A 118 6.31 -9.49 -3.11
N ARG A 119 7.51 -8.93 -2.81
CA ARG A 119 8.78 -9.66 -2.75
C ARG A 119 9.04 -10.56 -3.95
N GLY A 120 8.42 -10.24 -5.10
CA GLY A 120 8.51 -11.02 -6.34
C GLY A 120 8.77 -10.15 -7.54
N LYS A 121 9.45 -10.70 -8.54
CA LYS A 121 9.74 -9.96 -9.78
C LYS A 121 8.49 -9.83 -10.63
N PRO A 122 8.23 -8.63 -11.20
CA PRO A 122 7.16 -8.45 -12.15
C PRO A 122 7.28 -9.39 -13.36
N THR A 123 6.14 -9.78 -13.87
CA THR A 123 5.97 -10.52 -15.13
C THR A 123 4.97 -9.78 -16.02
N PRO A 124 4.89 -10.08 -17.31
CA PRO A 124 3.84 -9.52 -18.15
C PRO A 124 2.46 -9.81 -17.56
N LEU A 125 1.62 -8.77 -17.50
CA LEU A 125 0.24 -8.91 -17.02
C LEU A 125 -0.64 -9.52 -18.13
N ASN A 126 -1.55 -10.40 -17.74
CA ASN A 126 -2.66 -10.77 -18.62
C ASN A 126 -3.71 -9.66 -18.57
N MET A 127 -3.80 -8.89 -19.63
CA MET A 127 -4.76 -7.78 -19.78
C MET A 127 -6.04 -8.18 -20.50
N GLU A 128 -6.25 -9.48 -20.78
CA GLU A 128 -7.45 -9.97 -21.44
C GLU A 128 -8.68 -9.66 -20.59
N GLY A 129 -9.65 -8.97 -21.21
CA GLY A 129 -10.88 -8.55 -20.51
C GLY A 129 -10.71 -7.34 -19.57
N ALA A 130 -9.51 -6.80 -19.39
CA ALA A 130 -9.34 -5.59 -18.60
C ALA A 130 -9.92 -4.37 -19.36
N PRO A 131 -10.78 -3.57 -18.71
CA PRO A 131 -11.46 -2.46 -19.38
C PRO A 131 -10.53 -1.25 -19.61
N ARG A 132 -9.39 -1.22 -18.93
CA ARG A 132 -8.40 -0.14 -18.99
C ARG A 132 -7.01 -0.68 -18.70
N TYR A 133 -6.01 0.15 -18.93
CA TYR A 133 -4.63 -0.16 -18.52
C TYR A 133 -4.54 -0.30 -17.00
N VAL A 134 -3.89 -1.36 -16.54
CA VAL A 134 -3.55 -1.60 -15.14
C VAL A 134 -2.04 -1.58 -15.02
N ALA A 135 -1.53 -0.76 -14.13
CA ALA A 135 -0.10 -0.73 -13.82
C ALA A 135 0.33 -1.94 -13.00
N SER A 136 1.62 -2.09 -12.80
CA SER A 136 2.15 -3.08 -11.85
C SER A 136 3.20 -2.45 -10.94
N GLU A 137 3.35 -3.01 -9.76
CA GLU A 137 4.28 -2.57 -8.74
C GLU A 137 4.93 -3.77 -8.05
N MET A 138 6.24 -3.74 -7.94
CA MET A 138 6.99 -4.64 -7.06
C MET A 138 7.19 -3.93 -5.73
N CYS A 139 6.61 -4.43 -4.63
CA CYS A 139 6.92 -3.94 -3.31
C CYS A 139 7.99 -4.83 -2.64
N GLN A 140 9.06 -4.20 -2.17
CA GLN A 140 10.28 -4.84 -1.70
C GLN A 140 10.83 -4.14 -0.45
N VAL A 141 11.61 -4.85 0.33
CA VAL A 141 12.30 -4.36 1.54
C VAL A 141 13.81 -4.47 1.40
N PHE A 142 14.54 -3.64 2.15
CA PHE A 142 16.01 -3.72 2.23
C PHE A 142 16.51 -4.96 2.97
N ALA A 143 15.80 -5.35 4.02
CA ALA A 143 16.15 -6.46 4.90
C ALA A 143 14.96 -7.43 4.99
N ASP A 144 14.77 -8.14 6.10
CA ASP A 144 13.67 -9.10 6.23
C ASP A 144 12.35 -8.47 6.66
N HIS A 145 12.39 -7.40 7.46
CA HIS A 145 11.19 -6.78 8.03
C HIS A 145 10.75 -5.54 7.25
N TRP A 146 9.42 -5.34 7.16
CA TRP A 146 8.83 -4.12 6.60
C TRP A 146 9.06 -2.90 7.47
N GLY A 147 8.95 -3.06 8.78
CA GLY A 147 9.22 -2.01 9.76
C GLY A 147 10.64 -2.09 10.33
N TYR A 148 10.99 -1.10 11.15
CA TYR A 148 12.24 -1.11 11.88
C TYR A 148 12.30 -2.30 12.86
N ALA A 149 13.29 -3.14 12.72
CA ALA A 149 13.64 -4.19 13.68
C ALA A 149 15.14 -4.08 13.99
N ARG A 150 15.46 -3.89 15.27
CA ARG A 150 16.83 -3.58 15.72
C ARG A 150 17.84 -4.65 15.32
N GLU A 151 17.41 -5.91 15.40
CA GLU A 151 18.24 -7.10 15.17
C GLU A 151 18.26 -7.53 13.71
N ASP A 152 17.46 -6.88 12.86
CA ASP A 152 17.42 -7.18 11.42
C ASP A 152 18.61 -6.52 10.73
N LEU A 153 19.61 -7.32 10.43
CA LEU A 153 20.87 -6.93 9.78
C LEU A 153 21.11 -7.68 8.48
N ASP A 154 20.16 -8.49 8.03
CA ASP A 154 20.24 -9.25 6.79
C ASP A 154 19.87 -8.40 5.57
N TYR A 155 20.72 -7.43 5.27
CA TYR A 155 20.50 -6.49 4.17
C TYR A 155 20.78 -7.12 2.81
N LYS A 156 19.88 -6.88 1.87
CA LYS A 156 20.12 -7.17 0.46
C LYS A 156 21.27 -6.31 -0.06
N ALA A 157 22.09 -6.89 -0.93
CA ALA A 157 23.16 -6.11 -1.56
C ALA A 157 22.59 -5.00 -2.44
N PRO A 158 23.21 -3.81 -2.51
CA PRO A 158 22.77 -2.73 -3.44
C PRO A 158 22.61 -3.20 -4.88
N ALA A 159 23.48 -4.12 -5.33
CA ALA A 159 23.35 -4.73 -6.66
C ALA A 159 22.05 -5.52 -6.87
N ASP A 160 21.46 -6.07 -5.82
CA ASP A 160 20.15 -6.74 -5.90
C ASP A 160 19.03 -5.72 -6.09
N MET A 161 19.09 -4.57 -5.39
CA MET A 161 18.15 -3.48 -5.54
C MET A 161 18.19 -2.89 -6.96
N ILE A 162 19.39 -2.70 -7.51
CA ILE A 162 19.59 -2.23 -8.89
C ILE A 162 19.03 -3.25 -9.90
N ARG A 163 19.22 -4.55 -9.64
CA ARG A 163 18.63 -5.61 -10.49
C ARG A 163 17.10 -5.61 -10.42
N ASP A 164 16.52 -5.44 -9.24
CA ASP A 164 15.07 -5.34 -9.06
C ASP A 164 14.51 -4.11 -9.79
N LEU A 165 15.17 -2.96 -9.68
CA LEU A 165 14.82 -1.75 -10.43
C LEU A 165 14.89 -1.97 -11.94
N ALA A 166 15.95 -2.64 -12.44
CA ALA A 166 16.10 -2.94 -13.85
C ALA A 166 15.00 -3.89 -14.37
N VAL A 167 14.59 -4.87 -13.55
CA VAL A 167 13.48 -5.78 -13.87
C VAL A 167 12.16 -5.01 -13.89
N CYS A 168 11.89 -4.17 -12.90
CA CYS A 168 10.71 -3.31 -12.88
C CYS A 168 10.67 -2.44 -14.15
N ARG A 169 11.76 -1.80 -14.49
CA ARG A 169 11.88 -0.99 -15.71
C ARG A 169 11.59 -1.77 -16.99
N ARG A 170 12.11 -3.02 -17.08
CA ARG A 170 11.89 -3.89 -18.23
C ARG A 170 10.41 -4.21 -18.46
N TYR A 171 9.64 -4.38 -17.38
CA TYR A 171 8.21 -4.74 -17.46
C TYR A 171 7.28 -3.53 -17.30
N GLY A 172 7.79 -2.31 -17.25
CA GLY A 172 6.97 -1.11 -17.05
C GLY A 172 6.33 -1.05 -15.66
N SER A 173 6.94 -1.73 -14.68
CA SER A 173 6.47 -1.76 -13.30
C SER A 173 7.14 -0.68 -12.46
N ASN A 174 6.43 -0.20 -11.43
CA ASN A 174 7.01 0.60 -10.36
C ASN A 174 7.81 -0.28 -9.38
N LEU A 175 8.84 0.29 -8.77
CA LEU A 175 9.49 -0.29 -7.59
C LEU A 175 9.13 0.53 -6.36
N LEU A 176 8.35 -0.06 -5.46
CA LEU A 176 8.07 0.46 -4.12
C LEU A 176 9.09 -0.15 -3.17
N LEU A 177 10.14 0.59 -2.86
CA LEU A 177 11.19 0.16 -1.96
C LEU A 177 10.92 0.69 -0.55
N ASN A 178 10.63 -0.21 0.36
CA ASN A 178 10.24 0.11 1.73
C ASN A 178 11.47 0.30 2.63
N VAL A 179 11.42 1.33 3.44
CA VAL A 179 12.35 1.57 4.55
C VAL A 179 11.58 1.61 5.87
N GLY A 180 12.21 1.17 6.95
CA GLY A 180 11.62 1.18 8.29
C GLY A 180 12.19 2.30 9.15
N PRO A 181 11.52 3.48 9.25
CA PRO A 181 11.99 4.55 10.12
C PRO A 181 12.10 4.10 11.58
N MET A 182 13.12 4.59 12.28
CA MET A 182 13.28 4.40 13.72
C MET A 182 12.20 5.15 14.50
N GLY A 183 12.07 4.88 15.79
CA GLY A 183 11.03 5.48 16.63
C GLY A 183 11.05 7.00 16.76
N ASP A 184 12.17 7.64 16.44
CA ASP A 184 12.34 9.10 16.36
C ASP A 184 12.08 9.67 14.96
N GLY A 185 11.74 8.80 13.99
CA GLY A 185 11.48 9.16 12.60
C GLY A 185 12.73 9.23 11.70
N SER A 186 13.92 8.98 12.23
CA SER A 186 15.15 8.93 11.43
C SER A 186 15.30 7.58 10.72
N LEU A 187 16.13 7.52 9.68
CA LEU A 187 16.54 6.28 9.03
C LEU A 187 17.87 5.79 9.63
N ARG A 188 18.08 4.50 9.62
CA ARG A 188 19.41 3.95 9.93
C ARG A 188 20.42 4.45 8.89
N SER A 189 21.66 4.67 9.32
CA SER A 189 22.73 5.10 8.43
C SER A 189 22.96 4.14 7.25
N ILE A 190 22.75 2.84 7.46
CA ILE A 190 22.85 1.85 6.39
C ILE A 190 21.71 1.98 5.36
N ASP A 191 20.46 2.27 5.80
CA ASP A 191 19.34 2.50 4.89
C ASP A 191 19.60 3.74 4.03
N ALA A 192 20.07 4.83 4.66
CA ALA A 192 20.44 6.06 3.95
C ALA A 192 21.57 5.82 2.94
N ALA A 193 22.63 5.11 3.33
CA ALA A 193 23.76 4.82 2.45
C ALA A 193 23.41 3.90 1.25
N VAL A 194 22.39 3.05 1.37
CA VAL A 194 21.92 2.21 0.24
C VAL A 194 21.07 3.03 -0.73
N LEU A 195 20.41 4.10 -0.25
CA LEU A 195 19.58 4.99 -1.08
C LEU A 195 20.40 6.02 -1.88
N GLU A 196 21.63 6.34 -1.46
CA GLU A 196 22.58 7.23 -2.13
C GLU A 196 23.32 6.53 -3.29
#